data_aedd50a95ad706a05f0cefb17f686c86
#
_entry.id   aedd50a95ad706a05f0cefb17f686c86
#
_cell.length_a   1.000
_cell.length_b   1.000
_cell.length_c   1.000
_cell.angle_alpha   90.00
_cell.angle_beta   90.00
_cell.angle_gamma   90.00
#
_symmetry.space_group_name_H-M   'P 1'
#
loop_
_entity.id
_entity.type
_entity.pdbx_description
1 polymer ?
#
loop_
_entity_poly.entity_id
_entity_poly.type
_entity_poly.pdbx_seq_one_letter_code
_entity_poly.pdbx_strand_id
1 'polypeptide(L)'
;MTDSSHYPATGLIRIIDPAKEPKPLTDIAPDALDDEQRAEAERKAQLRLRTRMIATGFHDPSKAERWLNAPELKHVSQDALFAGLRLAPSPDIALPALVRLIEKHPAVAERANRGEEEFGMYRLLGASQAIGDFLYRRPEHIDPLFDTQVYPAESALIRSQHPASILPETDGEFLTPIAPLDTPYRRDILTALGADPHAERPRAAAEQTGKDGYVTLRVAYRAALARIALLDVCCEDPVEMMPTIGRHLADLAAAALEGALAIARTEVAEGLGPGLAAPRRGEAVDALDLAII
;
A
#
# COMPACT_ATOMS: atom_id res chain seq x y z
N MET A 1 15.52 -6.40 -61.64
CA MET A 1 16.72 -7.06 -61.15
C MET A 1 16.64 -6.97 -59.64
N THR A 2 15.82 -7.78 -58.96
CA THR A 2 15.97 -9.17 -58.52
C THR A 2 17.19 -9.34 -57.66
N ASP A 3 17.00 -9.45 -56.38
CA ASP A 3 17.59 -10.58 -55.67
C ASP A 3 16.78 -10.92 -54.42
N SER A 4 16.19 -12.09 -54.46
CA SER A 4 15.45 -12.74 -53.41
C SER A 4 16.42 -13.70 -52.70
N SER A 5 16.84 -13.35 -51.47
CA SER A 5 17.60 -14.31 -50.66
C SER A 5 16.66 -15.21 -49.87
N HIS A 6 16.71 -16.47 -50.25
CA HIS A 6 16.11 -17.63 -49.58
C HIS A 6 16.59 -17.77 -48.16
N TYR A 7 15.67 -17.87 -47.20
CA TYR A 7 15.89 -18.52 -45.91
C TYR A 7 15.43 -19.96 -45.99
N PRO A 8 16.24 -20.96 -45.62
CA PRO A 8 15.83 -22.35 -45.59
C PRO A 8 14.98 -22.62 -44.34
N ALA A 9 13.71 -22.96 -44.58
CA ALA A 9 12.84 -23.53 -43.55
C ALA A 9 13.27 -25.00 -43.34
N THR A 10 14.00 -25.28 -42.26
CA THR A 10 14.17 -26.66 -41.74
C THR A 10 14.03 -26.62 -40.23
N GLY A 11 12.82 -26.42 -39.76
CA GLY A 11 12.41 -26.81 -38.41
C GLY A 11 11.79 -28.19 -38.47
N LEU A 12 12.55 -29.22 -38.13
CA LEU A 12 12.02 -30.54 -37.85
C LEU A 12 11.12 -30.42 -36.59
N ILE A 13 9.83 -30.28 -36.81
CA ILE A 13 8.83 -30.54 -35.77
C ILE A 13 8.90 -32.04 -35.48
N ARG A 14 9.58 -32.39 -34.37
CA ARG A 14 9.47 -33.72 -33.81
C ARG A 14 8.03 -33.87 -33.30
N ILE A 15 7.21 -34.62 -34.03
CA ILE A 15 5.92 -35.10 -33.54
C ILE A 15 6.25 -36.09 -32.42
N ILE A 16 6.10 -35.64 -31.18
CA ILE A 16 6.21 -36.47 -29.98
C ILE A 16 4.91 -37.31 -29.97
N ASP A 17 5.06 -38.63 -30.09
CA ASP A 17 3.97 -39.58 -29.97
C ASP A 17 3.39 -39.46 -28.53
N PRO A 18 2.13 -39.04 -28.33
CA PRO A 18 1.53 -38.87 -27.01
C PRO A 18 1.42 -40.16 -26.19
N ALA A 19 1.63 -41.33 -26.82
CA ALA A 19 1.69 -42.63 -26.13
C ALA A 19 3.08 -42.91 -25.49
N LYS A 20 4.08 -42.05 -25.69
CA LYS A 20 5.45 -42.16 -25.14
C LYS A 20 5.85 -41.07 -24.19
N GLU A 21 4.92 -40.24 -23.72
CA GLU A 21 5.23 -39.35 -22.61
C GLU A 21 5.52 -40.20 -21.35
N PRO A 22 6.69 -40.06 -20.73
CA PRO A 22 6.96 -40.70 -19.46
C PRO A 22 5.91 -40.20 -18.47
N LYS A 23 5.14 -41.11 -17.85
CA LYS A 23 4.20 -40.80 -16.80
C LYS A 23 4.87 -39.90 -15.78
N PRO A 24 4.23 -38.81 -15.34
CA PRO A 24 4.80 -37.95 -14.30
C PRO A 24 5.11 -38.81 -13.08
N LEU A 25 6.31 -38.64 -12.51
CA LEU A 25 6.82 -39.34 -11.31
C LEU A 25 6.03 -39.06 -10.02
N THR A 26 4.84 -38.48 -10.13
CA THR A 26 4.01 -38.05 -8.99
C THR A 26 3.24 -39.18 -8.31
N ASP A 27 3.24 -40.41 -8.84
CA ASP A 27 2.44 -41.52 -8.29
C ASP A 27 3.26 -42.58 -7.51
N ILE A 28 4.55 -42.34 -7.25
CA ILE A 28 5.34 -43.22 -6.38
C ILE A 28 5.28 -42.72 -4.94
N ALA A 29 4.70 -43.51 -4.06
CA ALA A 29 4.67 -43.23 -2.65
C ALA A 29 6.11 -42.95 -2.14
N PRO A 30 6.34 -41.91 -1.32
CA PRO A 30 7.68 -41.46 -0.89
C PRO A 30 8.48 -42.53 -0.14
N ASP A 31 7.83 -43.54 0.39
CA ASP A 31 8.47 -44.65 1.12
C ASP A 31 9.09 -45.73 0.23
N ALA A 32 8.93 -45.66 -1.12
CA ALA A 32 9.43 -46.66 -2.06
C ALA A 32 10.74 -46.26 -2.75
N LEU A 33 11.27 -45.07 -2.49
CA LEU A 33 12.51 -44.55 -3.10
C LEU A 33 13.71 -44.94 -2.24
N ASP A 34 14.80 -45.35 -2.89
CA ASP A 34 16.09 -45.51 -2.21
C ASP A 34 16.71 -44.13 -1.86
N ASP A 35 17.75 -44.11 -1.04
CA ASP A 35 18.35 -42.87 -0.53
C ASP A 35 18.95 -42.02 -1.67
N GLU A 36 19.43 -42.61 -2.74
CA GLU A 36 19.98 -41.91 -3.90
C GLU A 36 18.86 -41.24 -4.72
N GLN A 37 17.76 -41.95 -4.92
CA GLN A 37 16.57 -41.44 -5.61
C GLN A 37 15.92 -40.32 -4.83
N ARG A 38 15.88 -40.39 -3.49
CA ARG A 38 15.40 -39.30 -2.63
C ARG A 38 16.29 -38.06 -2.75
N ALA A 39 17.59 -38.21 -2.67
CA ALA A 39 18.55 -37.11 -2.81
C ALA A 39 18.46 -36.46 -4.22
N GLU A 40 18.25 -37.25 -5.26
CA GLU A 40 18.05 -36.69 -6.60
C GLU A 40 16.72 -35.94 -6.75
N ALA A 41 15.64 -36.47 -6.18
CA ALA A 41 14.34 -35.83 -6.16
C ALA A 41 14.37 -34.47 -5.39
N GLU A 42 15.04 -34.45 -4.25
CA GLU A 42 15.25 -33.22 -3.46
C GLU A 42 16.07 -32.18 -4.24
N ARG A 43 17.16 -32.57 -4.88
CA ARG A 43 17.94 -31.66 -5.73
C ARG A 43 17.11 -31.08 -6.89
N LYS A 44 16.29 -31.89 -7.53
CA LYS A 44 15.40 -31.45 -8.60
C LYS A 44 14.33 -30.49 -8.07
N ALA A 45 13.75 -30.78 -6.89
CA ALA A 45 12.77 -29.90 -6.26
C ALA A 45 13.38 -28.55 -5.87
N GLN A 46 14.58 -28.55 -5.28
CA GLN A 46 15.32 -27.35 -4.94
C GLN A 46 15.68 -26.50 -6.17
N LEU A 47 16.12 -27.16 -7.25
CA LEU A 47 16.41 -26.45 -8.50
C LEU A 47 15.14 -25.82 -9.10
N ARG A 48 14.01 -26.54 -9.09
CA ARG A 48 12.71 -26.00 -9.54
C ARG A 48 12.28 -24.79 -8.70
N LEU A 49 12.40 -24.89 -7.38
CA LEU A 49 12.06 -23.78 -6.48
C LEU A 49 12.94 -22.56 -6.78
N ARG A 50 14.24 -22.74 -6.92
CA ARG A 50 15.18 -21.66 -7.25
C ARG A 50 14.85 -21.01 -8.60
N THR A 51 14.55 -21.83 -9.63
CA THR A 51 14.13 -21.33 -10.94
C THR A 51 12.84 -20.52 -10.84
N ARG A 52 11.89 -20.99 -10.03
CA ARG A 52 10.62 -20.29 -9.78
C ARG A 52 10.84 -18.95 -9.07
N MET A 53 11.73 -18.89 -8.05
CA MET A 53 12.09 -17.65 -7.37
C MET A 53 12.68 -16.62 -8.34
N ILE A 54 13.62 -17.03 -9.18
CA ILE A 54 14.23 -16.16 -10.20
C ILE A 54 13.17 -15.66 -11.19
N ALA A 55 12.29 -16.53 -11.67
CA ALA A 55 11.20 -16.17 -12.58
C ALA A 55 10.15 -15.25 -11.93
N THR A 56 10.05 -15.23 -10.60
CA THR A 56 9.19 -14.33 -9.83
C THR A 56 9.84 -12.94 -9.63
N GLY A 57 11.15 -12.82 -9.82
CA GLY A 57 11.88 -11.56 -9.69
C GLY A 57 12.65 -11.41 -8.37
N PHE A 58 12.86 -12.49 -7.63
CA PHE A 58 13.73 -12.44 -6.44
C PHE A 58 15.19 -12.18 -6.81
N HIS A 59 15.80 -11.21 -6.18
CA HIS A 59 17.22 -10.89 -6.34
C HIS A 59 18.11 -11.78 -5.47
N ASP A 60 17.62 -12.16 -4.28
CA ASP A 60 18.32 -13.04 -3.35
C ASP A 60 17.50 -14.32 -3.05
N PRO A 61 17.61 -15.36 -3.92
CA PRO A 61 16.89 -16.62 -3.73
C PRO A 61 17.22 -17.31 -2.40
N SER A 62 18.45 -17.17 -1.89
CA SER A 62 18.84 -17.82 -0.63
C SER A 62 18.17 -17.19 0.59
N LYS A 63 17.99 -15.88 0.55
CA LYS A 63 17.24 -15.13 1.56
C LYS A 63 15.74 -15.42 1.44
N ALA A 64 15.22 -15.47 0.20
CA ALA A 64 13.82 -15.79 -0.06
C ALA A 64 13.44 -17.18 0.44
N GLU A 65 14.29 -18.19 0.21
CA GLU A 65 14.05 -19.56 0.68
C GLU A 65 13.84 -19.66 2.18
N ARG A 66 14.59 -18.86 2.96
CA ARG A 66 14.41 -18.81 4.43
C ARG A 66 13.04 -18.30 4.83
N TRP A 67 12.52 -17.28 4.10
CA TRP A 67 11.18 -16.75 4.35
C TRP A 67 10.08 -17.67 3.84
N LEU A 68 10.29 -18.39 2.72
CA LEU A 68 9.33 -19.37 2.20
C LEU A 68 9.14 -20.57 3.13
N ASN A 69 10.15 -20.88 3.94
CA ASN A 69 10.10 -21.93 4.96
C ASN A 69 9.55 -21.43 6.31
N ALA A 70 9.08 -20.20 6.40
CA ALA A 70 8.53 -19.65 7.64
C ALA A 70 7.24 -20.40 8.04
N PRO A 71 7.06 -20.74 9.34
CA PRO A 71 5.92 -21.50 9.82
C PRO A 71 4.58 -20.78 9.57
N GLU A 72 4.59 -19.47 9.45
CA GLU A 72 3.42 -18.63 9.14
C GLU A 72 2.80 -18.96 7.79
N LEU A 73 3.62 -19.42 6.83
CA LEU A 73 3.18 -19.77 5.50
C LEU A 73 2.65 -21.19 5.34
N LYS A 74 2.65 -22.01 6.38
CA LYS A 74 2.22 -23.43 6.31
C LYS A 74 0.82 -23.65 5.75
N HIS A 75 -0.06 -22.66 5.88
CA HIS A 75 -1.44 -22.68 5.39
C HIS A 75 -1.63 -21.87 4.10
N VAL A 76 -0.56 -21.31 3.55
CA VAL A 76 -0.58 -20.56 2.31
C VAL A 76 -0.13 -21.46 1.15
N SER A 77 -0.95 -21.57 0.13
CA SER A 77 -0.59 -22.29 -1.10
C SER A 77 0.63 -21.63 -1.74
N GLN A 78 1.65 -22.45 -2.05
CA GLN A 78 2.83 -21.94 -2.77
C GLN A 78 2.47 -21.35 -4.13
N ASP A 79 1.48 -21.95 -4.82
CA ASP A 79 1.08 -21.45 -6.13
C ASP A 79 0.42 -20.10 -6.06
N ALA A 80 -0.51 -19.91 -5.13
CA ALA A 80 -1.15 -18.61 -4.87
C ALA A 80 -0.11 -17.55 -4.42
N LEU A 81 0.79 -17.93 -3.51
CA LEU A 81 1.85 -17.05 -3.01
C LEU A 81 2.75 -16.54 -4.15
N PHE A 82 3.24 -17.44 -4.99
CA PHE A 82 4.10 -17.05 -6.12
C PHE A 82 3.34 -16.27 -7.19
N ALA A 83 2.06 -16.59 -7.43
CA ALA A 83 1.21 -15.81 -8.33
C ALA A 83 1.08 -14.36 -7.85
N GLY A 84 0.80 -14.15 -6.57
CA GLY A 84 0.74 -12.82 -5.98
C GLY A 84 2.10 -12.10 -5.95
N LEU A 85 3.17 -12.78 -5.51
CA LEU A 85 4.52 -12.18 -5.43
C LEU A 85 5.07 -11.73 -6.79
N ARG A 86 4.65 -12.37 -7.89
CA ARG A 86 5.02 -11.94 -9.25
C ARG A 86 4.50 -10.54 -9.58
N LEU A 87 3.43 -10.10 -8.93
CA LEU A 87 2.82 -8.79 -9.12
C LEU A 87 3.46 -7.70 -8.25
N ALA A 88 4.28 -8.10 -7.27
CA ALA A 88 4.99 -7.18 -6.41
C ALA A 88 6.15 -6.48 -7.14
N PRO A 89 6.33 -5.17 -7.02
CA PRO A 89 7.50 -4.45 -7.56
C PRO A 89 8.83 -5.01 -7.04
N SER A 90 8.85 -5.47 -5.79
CA SER A 90 9.98 -6.19 -5.19
C SER A 90 9.47 -7.36 -4.35
N PRO A 91 9.56 -8.61 -4.83
CA PRO A 91 9.20 -9.78 -4.03
C PRO A 91 10.12 -9.97 -2.81
N ASP A 92 11.36 -9.47 -2.86
CA ASP A 92 12.29 -9.49 -1.72
C ASP A 92 11.84 -8.62 -0.54
N ILE A 93 11.03 -7.59 -0.80
CA ILE A 93 10.40 -6.73 0.22
C ILE A 93 9.02 -7.29 0.61
N ALA A 94 8.23 -7.73 -0.38
CA ALA A 94 6.87 -8.19 -0.16
C ALA A 94 6.78 -9.44 0.72
N LEU A 95 7.62 -10.45 0.45
CA LEU A 95 7.57 -11.73 1.17
C LEU A 95 7.85 -11.59 2.68
N PRO A 96 8.93 -10.94 3.13
CA PRO A 96 9.16 -10.71 4.55
C PRO A 96 8.05 -9.89 5.22
N ALA A 97 7.53 -8.87 4.53
CA ALA A 97 6.43 -8.06 5.05
C ALA A 97 5.17 -8.91 5.22
N LEU A 98 4.82 -9.74 4.24
CA LEU A 98 3.67 -10.64 4.29
C LEU A 98 3.79 -11.65 5.45
N VAL A 99 4.95 -12.32 5.61
CA VAL A 99 5.19 -13.27 6.71
C VAL A 99 4.98 -12.59 8.06
N ARG A 100 5.54 -11.40 8.26
CA ARG A 100 5.37 -10.62 9.50
C ARG A 100 3.91 -10.19 9.73
N LEU A 101 3.18 -9.87 8.67
CA LEU A 101 1.75 -9.55 8.80
C LEU A 101 0.93 -10.79 9.21
N ILE A 102 1.22 -11.96 8.64
CA ILE A 102 0.55 -13.22 9.01
C ILE A 102 0.87 -13.59 10.46
N GLU A 103 2.12 -13.41 10.90
CA GLU A 103 2.51 -13.61 12.31
C GLU A 103 1.64 -12.80 13.27
N LYS A 104 1.41 -11.53 12.94
CA LYS A 104 0.66 -10.59 13.78
C LYS A 104 -0.86 -10.71 13.59
N HIS A 105 -1.29 -11.04 12.37
CA HIS A 105 -2.70 -11.12 11.99
C HIS A 105 -2.93 -12.32 11.06
N PRO A 106 -3.22 -13.51 11.63
CA PRO A 106 -3.29 -14.77 10.87
C PRO A 106 -4.31 -14.77 9.73
N ALA A 107 -5.37 -13.96 9.80
CA ALA A 107 -6.36 -13.83 8.72
C ALA A 107 -5.75 -13.36 7.38
N VAL A 108 -4.58 -12.70 7.41
CA VAL A 108 -3.85 -12.31 6.19
C VAL A 108 -3.43 -13.53 5.36
N ALA A 109 -3.29 -14.72 5.96
CA ALA A 109 -3.01 -15.95 5.22
C ALA A 109 -4.14 -16.31 4.23
N GLU A 110 -5.41 -16.04 4.58
CA GLU A 110 -6.55 -16.25 3.68
C GLU A 110 -6.48 -15.31 2.47
N ARG A 111 -6.06 -14.04 2.70
CA ARG A 111 -5.82 -13.09 1.61
C ARG A 111 -4.68 -13.56 0.72
N ALA A 112 -3.57 -14.03 1.31
CA ALA A 112 -2.43 -14.54 0.57
C ALA A 112 -2.80 -15.74 -0.32
N ASN A 113 -3.76 -16.58 0.11
CA ASN A 113 -4.28 -17.70 -0.68
C ASN A 113 -5.12 -17.28 -1.89
N ARG A 114 -5.59 -16.04 -1.97
CA ARG A 114 -6.28 -15.52 -3.17
C ARG A 114 -5.30 -15.15 -4.30
N GLY A 115 -3.99 -15.09 -4.00
CA GLY A 115 -2.94 -14.91 -5.01
C GLY A 115 -3.12 -13.61 -5.81
N GLU A 116 -3.33 -13.74 -7.13
CA GLU A 116 -3.49 -12.59 -8.03
C GLU A 116 -4.71 -11.73 -7.74
N GLU A 117 -5.74 -12.25 -7.10
CA GLU A 117 -6.93 -11.47 -6.73
C GLU A 117 -6.61 -10.41 -5.67
N GLU A 118 -5.58 -10.64 -4.85
CA GLU A 118 -5.06 -9.69 -3.86
C GLU A 118 -3.86 -8.87 -4.37
N PHE A 119 -3.81 -8.59 -5.67
CA PHE A 119 -2.70 -7.88 -6.30
C PHE A 119 -2.32 -6.58 -5.60
N GLY A 120 -3.29 -5.83 -5.08
CA GLY A 120 -3.08 -4.58 -4.35
C GLY A 120 -2.22 -4.78 -3.11
N MET A 121 -2.45 -5.84 -2.34
CA MET A 121 -1.65 -6.18 -1.17
C MET A 121 -0.20 -6.47 -1.56
N TYR A 122 0.02 -7.33 -2.55
CA TYR A 122 1.37 -7.68 -3.01
C TYR A 122 2.11 -6.50 -3.61
N ARG A 123 1.43 -5.66 -4.39
CA ARG A 123 2.01 -4.43 -4.96
C ARG A 123 2.43 -3.46 -3.87
N LEU A 124 1.54 -3.18 -2.92
CA LEU A 124 1.82 -2.24 -1.84
C LEU A 124 2.95 -2.71 -0.92
N LEU A 125 2.93 -3.98 -0.50
CA LEU A 125 3.98 -4.55 0.35
C LEU A 125 5.33 -4.61 -0.36
N GLY A 126 5.33 -4.85 -1.68
CA GLY A 126 6.55 -4.84 -2.49
C GLY A 126 7.08 -3.45 -2.85
N ALA A 127 6.22 -2.43 -2.79
CA ALA A 127 6.59 -1.05 -3.09
C ALA A 127 7.14 -0.30 -1.86
N SER A 128 6.67 -0.64 -0.63
CA SER A 128 6.99 0.15 0.56
C SER A 128 7.16 -0.67 1.82
N GLN A 129 8.42 -0.82 2.24
CA GLN A 129 8.74 -1.40 3.54
C GLN A 129 8.11 -0.60 4.70
N ALA A 130 8.08 0.74 4.60
CA ALA A 130 7.53 1.60 5.64
C ALA A 130 6.04 1.38 5.87
N ILE A 131 5.27 1.11 4.80
CA ILE A 131 3.85 0.77 4.90
C ILE A 131 3.69 -0.64 5.48
N GLY A 132 4.48 -1.62 5.04
CA GLY A 132 4.51 -2.96 5.65
C GLY A 132 4.77 -2.90 7.16
N ASP A 133 5.76 -2.10 7.60
CA ASP A 133 6.06 -1.87 9.01
C ASP A 133 4.94 -1.14 9.77
N PHE A 134 4.23 -0.23 9.10
CA PHE A 134 3.05 0.43 9.68
C PHE A 134 1.93 -0.59 9.91
N LEU A 135 1.57 -1.39 8.92
CA LEU A 135 0.52 -2.40 9.00
C LEU A 135 0.86 -3.49 10.03
N TYR A 136 2.13 -3.89 10.13
CA TYR A 136 2.58 -4.81 11.17
C TYR A 136 2.32 -4.29 12.59
N ARG A 137 2.52 -2.99 12.83
CA ARG A 137 2.28 -2.35 14.14
C ARG A 137 0.82 -2.00 14.37
N ARG A 138 0.03 -1.86 13.32
CA ARG A 138 -1.35 -1.40 13.31
C ARG A 138 -2.22 -2.30 12.41
N PRO A 139 -2.38 -3.58 12.79
CA PRO A 139 -3.10 -4.55 11.97
C PRO A 139 -4.58 -4.20 11.76
N GLU A 140 -5.15 -3.35 12.62
CA GLU A 140 -6.50 -2.82 12.49
C GLU A 140 -6.74 -2.02 11.20
N HIS A 141 -5.68 -1.62 10.51
CA HIS A 141 -5.76 -0.93 9.23
C HIS A 141 -5.66 -1.85 8.01
N ILE A 142 -5.43 -3.17 8.19
CA ILE A 142 -5.26 -4.12 7.07
C ILE A 142 -6.58 -4.28 6.32
N ASP A 143 -7.65 -4.68 7.03
CA ASP A 143 -8.94 -4.94 6.40
C ASP A 143 -9.55 -3.66 5.79
N PRO A 144 -9.61 -2.50 6.49
CA PRO A 144 -10.09 -1.27 5.88
C PRO A 144 -9.29 -0.84 4.63
N LEU A 145 -8.01 -1.20 4.56
CA LEU A 145 -7.17 -0.85 3.43
C LEU A 145 -7.42 -1.74 2.21
N PHE A 146 -7.58 -3.06 2.41
CA PHE A 146 -7.65 -4.03 1.31
C PHE A 146 -9.07 -4.52 0.98
N ASP A 147 -10.06 -4.36 1.88
CA ASP A 147 -11.46 -4.71 1.61
C ASP A 147 -12.19 -3.66 0.77
N THR A 148 -11.61 -2.48 0.68
CA THR A 148 -12.19 -1.42 -0.14
C THR A 148 -12.03 -1.79 -1.62
N GLN A 149 -13.08 -2.30 -2.25
CA GLN A 149 -13.17 -2.46 -3.72
C GLN A 149 -13.22 -1.11 -4.45
N VAL A 150 -12.52 -0.11 -3.94
CA VAL A 150 -12.68 1.30 -4.28
C VAL A 150 -11.75 1.72 -5.43
N TYR A 151 -10.87 0.80 -5.90
CA TYR A 151 -9.83 1.16 -6.85
C TYR A 151 -10.29 1.78 -8.18
N PRO A 152 -11.33 1.29 -8.87
CA PRO A 152 -11.81 1.94 -10.10
C PRO A 152 -12.81 3.07 -9.84
N ALA A 153 -13.64 2.95 -8.79
CA ALA A 153 -14.74 3.88 -8.54
C ALA A 153 -14.26 5.20 -7.92
N GLU A 154 -13.30 5.18 -7.00
CA GLU A 154 -12.69 6.41 -6.47
C GLU A 154 -11.92 7.18 -7.55
N SER A 155 -11.22 6.52 -8.43
CA SER A 155 -10.55 7.16 -9.57
C SER A 155 -11.52 7.92 -10.45
N ALA A 156 -12.73 7.39 -10.69
CA ALA A 156 -13.77 8.04 -11.45
C ALA A 156 -14.46 9.18 -10.66
N LEU A 157 -14.71 8.96 -9.36
CA LEU A 157 -15.32 9.95 -8.47
C LEU A 157 -14.39 11.15 -8.24
N ILE A 158 -13.10 10.90 -8.08
CA ILE A 158 -12.07 11.92 -7.88
C ILE A 158 -11.90 12.75 -9.13
N ARG A 159 -11.94 12.15 -10.32
CA ARG A 159 -11.94 12.90 -11.59
C ARG A 159 -13.18 13.80 -11.76
N SER A 160 -14.32 13.39 -11.24
CA SER A 160 -15.58 14.15 -11.38
C SER A 160 -15.73 15.29 -10.37
N GLN A 161 -15.09 15.20 -9.20
CA GLN A 161 -15.23 16.18 -8.12
C GLN A 161 -14.22 17.33 -8.18
N HIS A 162 -13.17 17.21 -9.00
CA HIS A 162 -12.15 18.25 -9.13
C HIS A 162 -11.93 18.56 -10.61
N PRO A 163 -12.61 19.58 -11.14
CA PRO A 163 -12.32 20.07 -12.49
C PRO A 163 -10.84 20.50 -12.55
N ALA A 164 -10.19 20.17 -13.65
CA ALA A 164 -8.77 20.37 -13.90
C ALA A 164 -8.30 21.85 -13.92
N SER A 165 -9.16 22.80 -13.64
CA SER A 165 -8.85 24.21 -13.62
C SER A 165 -8.78 24.73 -12.20
N ILE A 166 -7.66 24.54 -11.52
CA ILE A 166 -7.39 25.30 -10.31
C ILE A 166 -5.92 25.72 -10.28
N LEU A 167 -5.51 26.37 -11.34
CA LEU A 167 -4.70 27.56 -11.21
C LEU A 167 -5.57 28.65 -11.81
N PRO A 168 -6.11 29.60 -11.01
CA PRO A 168 -6.60 30.81 -11.60
C PRO A 168 -5.42 31.39 -12.38
N GLU A 169 -5.62 31.71 -13.66
CA GLU A 169 -4.79 32.69 -14.34
C GLU A 169 -4.95 33.97 -13.55
N THR A 170 -4.13 34.16 -12.53
CA THR A 170 -4.18 35.32 -11.68
C THR A 170 -3.23 36.36 -12.24
N ASP A 171 -3.79 37.37 -12.88
CA ASP A 171 -3.21 38.71 -12.85
C ASP A 171 -3.07 39.14 -11.37
N GLY A 172 -2.02 38.73 -10.69
CA GLY A 172 -1.42 39.45 -9.57
C GLY A 172 -2.14 39.54 -8.22
N GLU A 173 -3.30 38.96 -8.00
CA GLU A 173 -3.93 38.89 -6.68
C GLU A 173 -3.67 37.53 -6.00
N PHE A 174 -2.51 37.43 -5.40
CA PHE A 174 -2.25 36.45 -4.35
C PHE A 174 -3.15 36.75 -3.16
N LEU A 175 -3.97 35.82 -2.74
CA LEU A 175 -4.80 35.76 -1.54
C LEU A 175 -6.32 35.84 -1.79
N THR A 176 -6.84 34.96 -2.62
CA THR A 176 -8.16 34.45 -2.31
C THR A 176 -8.00 33.39 -1.23
N PRO A 177 -8.72 33.49 -0.09
CA PRO A 177 -8.72 32.42 0.90
C PRO A 177 -9.10 31.13 0.15
N ILE A 178 -8.20 30.16 0.10
CA ILE A 178 -8.52 28.83 -0.41
C ILE A 178 -9.70 28.37 0.41
N ALA A 179 -10.86 28.23 -0.22
CA ALA A 179 -12.05 27.74 0.46
C ALA A 179 -11.69 26.48 1.23
N PRO A 180 -12.20 26.27 2.45
CA PRO A 180 -11.92 25.08 3.24
C PRO A 180 -12.33 23.87 2.38
N LEU A 181 -11.34 23.20 1.80
CA LEU A 181 -11.57 21.95 1.08
C LEU A 181 -12.00 20.93 2.12
N ASP A 182 -13.28 20.58 2.15
CA ASP A 182 -13.82 19.49 2.97
C ASP A 182 -13.37 18.16 2.35
N THR A 183 -12.06 17.89 2.49
CA THR A 183 -11.47 16.68 1.97
C THR A 183 -11.72 15.51 2.94
N PRO A 184 -11.83 14.28 2.44
CA PRO A 184 -11.92 13.10 3.29
C PRO A 184 -10.76 13.03 4.30
N TYR A 185 -9.55 13.43 3.91
CA TYR A 185 -8.36 13.43 4.77
C TYR A 185 -8.49 14.40 5.95
N ARG A 186 -9.05 15.58 5.70
CA ARG A 186 -9.32 16.56 6.75
C ARG A 186 -10.30 16.01 7.77
N ARG A 187 -11.42 15.45 7.29
CA ARG A 187 -12.44 14.85 8.16
C ARG A 187 -11.88 13.71 8.98
N ASP A 188 -11.16 12.79 8.36
CA ASP A 188 -10.58 11.62 9.02
C ASP A 188 -9.59 12.04 10.11
N ILE A 189 -8.68 12.99 9.81
CA ILE A 189 -7.66 13.46 10.77
C ILE A 189 -8.29 14.22 11.92
N LEU A 190 -9.19 15.17 11.66
CA LEU A 190 -9.84 15.94 12.71
C LEU A 190 -10.72 15.05 13.59
N THR A 191 -11.49 14.13 13.00
CA THR A 191 -12.29 13.16 13.76
C THR A 191 -11.40 12.29 14.66
N ALA A 192 -10.28 11.78 14.12
CA ALA A 192 -9.35 10.99 14.92
C ALA A 192 -8.79 11.74 16.13
N LEU A 193 -8.62 13.05 16.02
CA LEU A 193 -8.13 13.93 17.10
C LEU A 193 -9.25 14.38 18.05
N GLY A 194 -10.50 13.99 17.85
CA GLY A 194 -11.66 14.49 18.60
C GLY A 194 -12.00 15.95 18.28
N ALA A 195 -11.49 16.49 17.17
CA ALA A 195 -11.81 17.82 16.70
C ALA A 195 -13.07 17.81 15.82
N ASP A 196 -13.77 18.95 15.75
CA ASP A 196 -14.91 19.11 14.85
C ASP A 196 -14.43 19.10 13.38
N PRO A 197 -14.78 18.08 12.58
CA PRO A 197 -14.39 18.01 11.18
C PRO A 197 -15.03 19.09 10.30
N HIS A 198 -16.07 19.76 10.79
CA HIS A 198 -16.78 20.84 10.08
C HIS A 198 -16.40 22.24 10.59
N ALA A 199 -15.47 22.32 11.56
CA ALA A 199 -15.00 23.61 12.04
C ALA A 199 -14.45 24.46 10.88
N GLU A 200 -14.76 25.78 10.94
CA GLU A 200 -14.12 26.72 10.02
C GLU A 200 -12.60 26.71 10.18
N ARG A 201 -11.89 26.84 9.09
CA ARG A 201 -10.43 27.03 9.14
C ARG A 201 -10.10 28.41 9.66
N PRO A 202 -9.14 28.54 10.52
CA PRO A 202 -8.28 27.55 11.19
C PRO A 202 -8.73 27.22 12.63
N ARG A 203 -10.01 27.12 12.90
CA ARG A 203 -10.61 27.11 14.26
C ARG A 203 -10.78 25.74 14.92
N ALA A 204 -10.39 24.65 14.26
CA ALA A 204 -10.45 23.32 14.87
C ALA A 204 -9.55 23.26 16.12
N ALA A 205 -10.07 22.64 17.18
CA ALA A 205 -9.35 22.36 18.43
C ALA A 205 -9.44 20.86 18.71
N ALA A 206 -8.31 20.22 19.00
CA ALA A 206 -8.25 18.79 19.27
C ALA A 206 -8.60 18.49 20.73
N GLU A 207 -9.32 17.39 20.99
CA GLU A 207 -9.48 16.86 22.34
C GLU A 207 -8.24 16.09 22.79
N GLN A 208 -7.57 15.42 21.82
CA GLN A 208 -6.36 14.68 22.07
C GLN A 208 -5.14 15.58 21.87
N THR A 209 -4.35 15.75 22.92
CA THR A 209 -3.16 16.61 22.95
C THR A 209 -1.93 15.85 23.42
N GLY A 210 -0.78 16.50 23.49
CA GLY A 210 0.46 15.93 23.93
C GLY A 210 0.88 14.69 23.12
N LYS A 211 1.48 13.74 23.82
CA LYS A 211 2.01 12.52 23.19
C LYS A 211 0.94 11.72 22.46
N ASP A 212 -0.25 11.60 23.03
CA ASP A 212 -1.34 10.81 22.46
C ASP A 212 -1.91 11.48 21.21
N GLY A 213 -2.10 12.80 21.23
CA GLY A 213 -2.48 13.58 20.05
C GLY A 213 -1.49 13.43 18.91
N TYR A 214 -0.17 13.53 19.20
CA TYR A 214 0.86 13.35 18.17
C TYR A 214 0.93 11.93 17.63
N VAL A 215 0.66 10.91 18.45
CA VAL A 215 0.61 9.51 17.98
C VAL A 215 -0.63 9.31 17.11
N THR A 216 -1.79 9.80 17.54
CA THR A 216 -3.04 9.70 16.78
C THR A 216 -2.93 10.37 15.42
N LEU A 217 -2.41 11.61 15.38
CA LEU A 217 -2.17 12.32 14.11
C LEU A 217 -1.29 11.53 13.17
N ARG A 218 -0.18 10.97 13.66
CA ARG A 218 0.73 10.14 12.83
C ARG A 218 0.08 8.86 12.33
N VAL A 219 -0.77 8.22 13.13
CA VAL A 219 -1.48 7.01 12.73
C VAL A 219 -2.49 7.33 11.63
N ALA A 220 -3.33 8.36 11.82
CA ALA A 220 -4.30 8.80 10.83
C ALA A 220 -3.64 9.22 9.51
N TYR A 221 -2.55 10.01 9.59
CA TYR A 221 -1.75 10.38 8.43
C TYR A 221 -1.20 9.16 7.66
N ARG A 222 -0.62 8.18 8.38
CA ARG A 222 -0.04 6.99 7.73
C ARG A 222 -1.09 6.07 7.14
N ALA A 223 -2.26 5.95 7.76
CA ALA A 223 -3.38 5.20 7.20
C ALA A 223 -3.88 5.83 5.89
N ALA A 224 -4.03 7.15 5.86
CA ALA A 224 -4.39 7.87 4.64
C ALA A 224 -3.30 7.76 3.56
N LEU A 225 -2.02 7.90 3.94
CA LEU A 225 -0.89 7.73 3.02
C LEU A 225 -0.85 6.32 2.41
N ALA A 226 -1.14 5.27 3.21
CA ALA A 226 -1.20 3.90 2.71
C ALA A 226 -2.31 3.73 1.65
N ARG A 227 -3.47 4.38 1.82
CA ARG A 227 -4.55 4.40 0.81
C ARG A 227 -4.12 5.08 -0.49
N ILE A 228 -3.45 6.24 -0.39
CA ILE A 228 -2.92 6.95 -1.57
C ILE A 228 -1.87 6.08 -2.28
N ALA A 229 -0.95 5.47 -1.54
CA ALA A 229 0.07 4.60 -2.10
C ALA A 229 -0.53 3.36 -2.77
N LEU A 230 -1.60 2.79 -2.19
CA LEU A 230 -2.31 1.68 -2.79
C LEU A 230 -2.98 2.06 -4.11
N LEU A 231 -3.61 3.25 -4.17
CA LEU A 231 -4.17 3.80 -5.40
C LEU A 231 -3.09 3.98 -6.47
N ASP A 232 -1.94 4.54 -6.09
CA ASP A 232 -0.80 4.78 -6.99
C ASP A 232 -0.24 3.49 -7.58
N VAL A 233 0.03 2.47 -6.74
CA VAL A 233 0.61 1.20 -7.21
C VAL A 233 -0.38 0.31 -7.95
N CYS A 234 -1.69 0.59 -7.86
CA CYS A 234 -2.75 -0.20 -8.50
C CYS A 234 -3.33 0.47 -9.74
N CYS A 235 -3.00 1.73 -10.05
CA CYS A 235 -3.49 2.42 -11.23
C CYS A 235 -3.00 1.75 -12.53
N GLU A 236 -3.81 1.84 -13.58
CA GLU A 236 -3.48 1.28 -14.90
C GLU A 236 -2.44 2.15 -15.63
N ASP A 237 -2.58 3.47 -15.56
CA ASP A 237 -1.67 4.43 -16.16
C ASP A 237 -1.09 5.36 -15.07
N PRO A 238 0.16 5.13 -14.64
CA PRO A 238 0.81 5.95 -13.62
C PRO A 238 1.02 7.40 -14.07
N VAL A 239 1.22 7.66 -15.36
CA VAL A 239 1.46 9.01 -15.87
C VAL A 239 0.17 9.81 -15.86
N GLU A 240 -0.94 9.22 -16.29
CA GLU A 240 -2.26 9.84 -16.22
C GLU A 240 -2.69 10.08 -14.76
N MET A 241 -2.34 9.14 -13.85
CA MET A 241 -2.74 9.22 -12.45
C MET A 241 -1.89 10.20 -11.62
N MET A 242 -0.67 10.52 -12.06
CA MET A 242 0.28 11.35 -11.30
C MET A 242 -0.30 12.70 -10.81
N PRO A 243 -1.04 13.50 -11.60
CA PRO A 243 -1.64 14.74 -11.10
C PRO A 243 -2.69 14.50 -10.00
N THR A 244 -3.42 13.40 -10.08
CA THR A 244 -4.42 12.99 -9.08
C THR A 244 -3.74 12.59 -7.77
N ILE A 245 -2.71 11.76 -7.84
CA ILE A 245 -1.90 11.38 -6.67
C ILE A 245 -1.25 12.60 -6.02
N GLY A 246 -0.69 13.51 -6.83
CA GLY A 246 -0.11 14.77 -6.34
C GLY A 246 -1.12 15.62 -5.57
N ARG A 247 -2.36 15.71 -6.04
CA ARG A 247 -3.44 16.41 -5.34
C ARG A 247 -3.80 15.74 -4.02
N HIS A 248 -3.95 14.41 -4.00
CA HIS A 248 -4.22 13.67 -2.77
C HIS A 248 -3.12 13.87 -1.71
N LEU A 249 -1.86 13.87 -2.13
CA LEU A 249 -0.73 14.13 -1.24
C LEU A 249 -0.76 15.55 -0.69
N ALA A 250 -1.10 16.54 -1.51
CA ALA A 250 -1.24 17.93 -1.09
C ALA A 250 -2.40 18.11 -0.10
N ASP A 251 -3.56 17.51 -0.38
CA ASP A 251 -4.73 17.52 0.50
C ASP A 251 -4.43 16.85 1.85
N LEU A 252 -3.73 15.72 1.83
CA LEU A 252 -3.29 15.03 3.04
C LEU A 252 -2.30 15.87 3.86
N ALA A 253 -1.35 16.54 3.19
CA ALA A 253 -0.41 17.43 3.86
C ALA A 253 -1.13 18.61 4.52
N ALA A 254 -2.08 19.25 3.84
CA ALA A 254 -2.89 20.32 4.39
C ALA A 254 -3.71 19.87 5.61
N ALA A 255 -4.33 18.67 5.51
CA ALA A 255 -5.09 18.08 6.60
C ALA A 255 -4.21 17.77 7.83
N ALA A 256 -2.98 17.27 7.60
CA ALA A 256 -2.03 16.99 8.67
C ALA A 256 -1.56 18.26 9.37
N LEU A 257 -1.32 19.35 8.63
CA LEU A 257 -0.96 20.65 9.19
C LEU A 257 -2.12 21.22 10.03
N GLU A 258 -3.36 21.11 9.55
CA GLU A 258 -4.53 21.54 10.31
C GLU A 258 -4.73 20.72 11.58
N GLY A 259 -4.53 19.40 11.53
CA GLY A 259 -4.55 18.53 12.72
C GLY A 259 -3.47 18.91 13.73
N ALA A 260 -2.25 19.19 13.28
CA ALA A 260 -1.17 19.66 14.15
C ALA A 260 -1.50 21.02 14.80
N LEU A 261 -2.10 21.92 14.03
CA LEU A 261 -2.54 23.24 14.53
C LEU A 261 -3.69 23.09 15.53
N ALA A 262 -4.62 22.14 15.32
CA ALA A 262 -5.70 21.86 16.26
C ALA A 262 -5.16 21.37 17.61
N ILE A 263 -4.13 20.50 17.62
CA ILE A 263 -3.43 20.05 18.83
C ILE A 263 -2.78 21.27 19.52
N ALA A 264 -1.98 22.03 18.77
CA ALA A 264 -1.24 23.17 19.32
C ALA A 264 -2.16 24.23 19.93
N ARG A 265 -3.34 24.47 19.36
CA ARG A 265 -4.32 25.42 19.93
C ARG A 265 -4.82 24.99 21.28
N THR A 266 -5.17 23.73 21.45
CA THR A 266 -5.62 23.21 22.73
C THR A 266 -4.49 23.27 23.75
N GLU A 267 -3.26 22.88 23.41
CA GLU A 267 -2.09 22.93 24.29
C GLU A 267 -1.78 24.37 24.76
N VAL A 268 -1.85 25.33 23.83
CA VAL A 268 -1.63 26.73 24.18
C VAL A 268 -2.75 27.27 25.07
N ALA A 269 -4.02 26.94 24.77
CA ALA A 269 -5.15 27.36 25.59
C ALA A 269 -5.08 26.78 27.01
N GLU A 270 -4.66 25.53 27.17
CA GLU A 270 -4.46 24.88 28.46
C GLU A 270 -3.26 25.47 29.22
N GLY A 271 -2.17 25.79 28.50
CA GLY A 271 -0.94 26.36 29.09
C GLY A 271 -1.06 27.80 29.54
N LEU A 272 -2.00 28.57 28.99
CA LEU A 272 -2.24 29.98 29.40
C LEU A 272 -2.92 30.12 30.77
N GLY A 273 -3.47 29.03 31.32
CA GLY A 273 -4.09 28.99 32.64
C GLY A 273 -5.38 29.82 32.79
N PRO A 274 -6.12 29.68 33.90
CA PRO A 274 -7.45 30.30 34.09
C PRO A 274 -7.45 31.80 34.26
N GLY A 275 -6.30 32.48 34.26
CA GLY A 275 -6.18 33.93 34.44
C GLY A 275 -6.07 34.74 33.14
N LEU A 276 -5.69 34.12 32.04
CA LEU A 276 -5.87 34.65 30.69
C LEU A 276 -7.12 33.96 30.17
N ALA A 277 -8.23 34.70 30.14
CA ALA A 277 -9.53 34.17 29.79
C ALA A 277 -9.38 33.17 28.65
N ALA A 278 -9.63 31.88 28.98
CA ALA A 278 -9.83 30.89 27.93
C ALA A 278 -10.79 31.54 26.93
N PRO A 279 -10.40 31.70 25.66
CA PRO A 279 -11.24 32.38 24.71
C PRO A 279 -12.62 31.76 24.80
N ARG A 280 -13.60 32.60 25.05
CA ARG A 280 -14.99 32.15 24.95
C ARG A 280 -15.13 31.50 23.62
N ARG A 281 -15.79 30.33 23.58
CA ARG A 281 -16.08 29.59 22.35
C ARG A 281 -16.48 30.61 21.27
N GLY A 282 -15.53 31.06 20.44
CA GLY A 282 -15.71 32.09 19.41
C GLY A 282 -14.77 33.29 19.43
N GLU A 283 -14.12 33.67 20.55
CA GLU A 283 -13.41 34.97 20.64
C GLU A 283 -11.88 34.89 20.66
N ALA A 284 -11.28 33.79 20.98
CA ALA A 284 -9.84 33.78 21.21
C ALA A 284 -9.03 33.14 20.08
N VAL A 285 -9.66 32.84 19.03
CA VAL A 285 -8.97 32.32 17.85
C VAL A 285 -8.21 33.42 17.11
N ASP A 286 -8.67 34.69 17.26
CA ASP A 286 -8.04 35.83 16.59
C ASP A 286 -6.61 36.15 17.09
N ALA A 287 -6.27 35.75 18.34
CA ALA A 287 -4.93 35.95 18.89
C ALA A 287 -3.89 34.88 18.45
N LEU A 288 -4.33 33.82 17.80
CA LEU A 288 -3.49 32.68 17.37
C LEU A 288 -3.57 32.45 15.86
N ASP A 289 -3.82 33.48 15.08
CA ASP A 289 -3.75 33.38 13.61
C ASP A 289 -2.32 33.12 13.19
N LEU A 290 -2.01 31.85 13.04
CA LEU A 290 -0.77 31.41 12.42
C LEU A 290 -1.02 31.33 10.92
N ALA A 291 -0.44 32.26 10.16
CA ALA A 291 -0.40 32.14 8.71
C ALA A 291 0.63 31.06 8.34
N ILE A 292 0.17 29.95 7.81
CA ILE A 292 1.03 29.00 7.10
C ILE A 292 1.06 29.47 5.64
N ILE A 293 2.18 30.06 5.25
CA ILE A 293 2.45 30.52 3.89
C ILE A 293 2.94 29.35 3.06
#